data_bd7dbb9ad34c3174a49f1b063aba7dca
#
_entry.id   bd7dbb9ad34c3174a49f1b063aba7dca
#
_cell.length_a   1.000
_cell.length_b   1.000
_cell.length_c   1.000
_cell.angle_alpha   90.00
_cell.angle_beta   90.00
_cell.angle_gamma   90.00
#
_symmetry.space_group_name_H-M   'P 1'
#
loop_
_entity.id
_entity.type
_entity.pdbx_description
1 polymer ?
#
loop_
_entity_poly.entity_id
_entity_poly.type
_entity_poly.pdbx_seq_one_letter_code
_entity_poly.pdbx_strand_id
1 'polypeptide(L)'
;MRRNRLLTPAAVLGAAVALGPALPHTAAATPGQNCSYVTSGYQPTLGYGATGAAVSQVQCLSNAWGGQPPRLAADGVYGTATQRKIEWIQTCHGLPASGVVEGRTWHVLYHPALDCYVPYPS
;
A
#
# COMPACT_ATOMS: atom_id res chain seq x y z
N MET A 1 19.10 4.27 66.99
CA MET A 1 18.88 4.26 66.39
C MET A 1 18.40 3.88 65.46
N ARG A 2 18.23 4.00 65.05
CA ARG A 2 17.77 3.71 64.20
C ARG A 2 17.31 3.59 63.23
N ARG A 3 17.23 3.55 62.66
CA ARG A 3 16.79 3.42 61.79
C ARG A 3 16.25 3.25 60.86
N ASN A 4 16.08 3.29 60.34
CA ASN A 4 15.56 3.15 59.44
C ASN A 4 15.27 3.02 58.49
N ARG A 5 15.20 2.94 58.08
CA ARG A 5 14.83 2.80 57.13
C ARG A 5 14.27 2.63 56.23
N LEU A 6 14.03 2.70 55.70
CA LEU A 6 13.52 2.53 54.83
C LEU A 6 13.14 2.42 53.82
N LEU A 7 13.03 2.38 53.39
CA LEU A 7 12.66 2.28 52.41
C LEU A 7 12.21 2.07 51.46
N THR A 8 11.91 2.01 50.95
CA THR A 8 11.47 1.80 50.01
C THR A 8 11.03 1.74 49.01
N PRO A 9 10.86 1.71 48.59
CA PRO A 9 10.41 1.68 47.60
C PRO A 9 10.04 1.37 46.67
N ALA A 10 9.82 1.46 46.16
CA ALA A 10 9.48 1.22 45.24
C ALA A 10 9.00 1.09 44.27
N ALA A 11 8.82 1.15 43.91
CA ALA A 11 8.40 1.05 42.97
C ALA A 11 7.99 0.87 41.99
N VAL A 12 7.86 0.84 41.60
CA VAL A 12 7.52 0.65 40.61
C VAL A 12 7.00 0.58 39.69
N LEU A 13 6.78 0.65 39.31
CA LEU A 13 6.40 0.58 38.40
C LEU A 13 6.02 0.41 37.39
N GLY A 14 5.92 0.35 37.05
CA GLY A 14 5.64 0.26 36.00
C GLY A 14 5.08 0.09 35.23
N ALA A 15 5.01 0.15 34.92
CA ALA A 15 4.58 0.07 34.09
C ALA A 15 3.97 -0.20 33.25
N ALA A 16 3.79 -0.27 33.07
CA ALA A 16 3.31 -0.51 32.29
C ALA A 16 2.74 -0.60 31.44
N VAL A 17 2.66 -0.53 31.20
CA VAL A 17 2.22 -0.57 30.42
C VAL A 17 1.65 -0.86 29.53
N ALA A 18 1.49 -0.94 29.31
CA ALA A 18 1.00 -1.13 28.52
C ALA A 18 0.47 -1.32 27.77
N LEU A 19 0.41 -1.41 27.58
CA LEU A 19 0.05 -1.52 26.85
C LEU A 19 -0.61 -1.84 26.08
N GLY A 20 -0.89 -1.85 25.75
CA GLY A 20 -1.46 -2.07 25.05
C GLY A 20 -2.01 -2.55 24.39
N PRO A 21 -2.65 -2.46 24.11
CA PRO A 21 -3.30 -2.97 23.56
C PRO A 21 -3.60 -2.88 22.46
N ALA A 22 -3.34 -2.90 22.03
CA ALA A 22 -3.49 -3.04 21.05
C ALA A 22 -4.49 -3.00 20.32
N LEU A 23 -4.69 -2.42 19.80
CA LEU A 23 -5.58 -2.35 19.13
C LEU A 23 -5.61 -2.72 17.92
N PRO A 24 -6.09 -3.16 17.51
CA PRO A 24 -6.19 -3.73 16.39
C PRO A 24 -6.59 -2.91 15.37
N HIS A 25 -6.27 -2.53 14.88
CA HIS A 25 -6.60 -1.92 13.98
C HIS A 25 -6.95 -2.38 12.93
N THR A 26 -7.36 -2.65 12.72
CA THR A 26 -7.92 -3.06 11.80
C THR A 26 -8.35 -2.18 10.96
N ALA A 27 -7.92 -1.30 10.95
CA ALA A 27 -8.20 -0.41 10.08
C ALA A 27 -8.25 -0.96 8.79
N ALA A 28 -9.11 -0.64 8.05
CA ALA A 28 -9.11 -1.01 6.71
C ALA A 28 -7.80 -0.60 6.14
N ALA A 29 -7.13 -1.49 5.55
CA ALA A 29 -5.89 -1.16 4.92
C ALA A 29 -6.15 -0.14 3.85
N THR A 30 -5.38 0.92 3.84
CA THR A 30 -5.37 1.84 2.72
C THR A 30 -4.84 1.10 1.52
N PRO A 31 -5.47 1.24 0.36
CA PRO A 31 -4.96 0.59 -0.85
C PRO A 31 -3.48 0.88 -1.04
N GLY A 32 -2.71 -0.16 -1.33
CA GLY A 32 -1.29 -0.03 -1.59
C GLY A 32 -0.41 0.01 -0.35
N GLN A 33 -0.99 -0.04 0.83
CA GLN A 33 -0.24 0.10 2.06
C GLN A 33 0.83 -0.97 2.26
N ASN A 34 0.59 -2.16 1.75
CA ASN A 34 1.51 -3.27 1.92
C ASN A 34 2.42 -3.49 0.72
N CYS A 35 2.44 -2.57 -0.22
CA CYS A 35 3.29 -2.69 -1.39
C CYS A 35 4.63 -2.02 -1.10
N SER A 36 5.68 -2.81 -1.07
CA SER A 36 7.01 -2.32 -0.70
C SER A 36 8.11 -2.92 -1.56
N TYR A 37 7.84 -3.10 -2.83
CA TYR A 37 8.86 -3.60 -3.76
C TYR A 37 9.90 -2.54 -4.07
N VAL A 38 9.51 -1.27 -4.04
CA VAL A 38 10.41 -0.13 -4.18
C VAL A 38 9.91 0.97 -3.26
N THR A 39 10.75 1.97 -3.00
CA THR A 39 10.33 3.13 -2.21
C THR A 39 9.33 3.96 -3.00
N SER A 40 8.47 4.68 -2.30
CA SER A 40 7.44 5.49 -2.95
C SER A 40 8.00 6.62 -3.79
N GLY A 41 9.24 7.02 -3.55
CA GLY A 41 9.87 8.06 -4.34
C GLY A 41 10.44 7.57 -5.66
N TYR A 42 10.57 6.27 -5.84
CA TYR A 42 11.10 5.72 -7.08
C TYR A 42 9.93 5.49 -8.04
N GLN A 43 9.81 6.35 -9.03
CA GLN A 43 8.66 6.39 -9.92
C GLN A 43 9.10 6.44 -11.39
N PRO A 44 9.73 5.38 -11.89
CA PRO A 44 10.15 5.35 -13.29
C PRO A 44 8.96 5.25 -14.23
N THR A 45 9.17 5.63 -15.47
CA THR A 45 8.19 5.41 -16.52
C THR A 45 8.19 3.93 -16.88
N LEU A 46 7.01 3.31 -16.84
CA LEU A 46 6.85 1.89 -17.10
C LEU A 46 5.73 1.67 -18.10
N GLY A 47 5.92 0.70 -18.98
CA GLY A 47 4.88 0.33 -19.93
C GLY A 47 5.07 -1.11 -20.36
N TYR A 48 4.28 -1.53 -21.32
CA TYR A 48 4.34 -2.90 -21.84
C TYR A 48 5.79 -3.29 -22.14
N GLY A 49 6.19 -4.45 -21.63
CA GLY A 49 7.53 -4.96 -21.83
C GLY A 49 8.50 -4.63 -20.69
N ALA A 50 8.15 -3.73 -19.79
CA ALA A 50 9.01 -3.40 -18.66
C ALA A 50 9.05 -4.57 -17.68
N THR A 51 10.17 -4.70 -16.96
CA THR A 51 10.32 -5.75 -15.95
C THR A 51 11.00 -5.17 -14.72
N GLY A 52 10.85 -5.86 -13.60
CA GLY A 52 11.57 -5.53 -12.38
C GLY A 52 10.68 -5.16 -11.21
N ALA A 53 11.34 -4.75 -10.13
CA ALA A 53 10.64 -4.47 -8.87
C ALA A 53 9.64 -3.33 -8.99
N ALA A 54 9.94 -2.31 -9.80
CA ALA A 54 9.01 -1.20 -9.97
C ALA A 54 7.71 -1.69 -10.66
N VAL A 55 7.80 -2.68 -11.54
CA VAL A 55 6.61 -3.27 -12.14
C VAL A 55 5.82 -4.02 -11.08
N SER A 56 6.48 -4.80 -10.23
CA SER A 56 5.81 -5.48 -9.12
C SER A 56 5.11 -4.49 -8.21
N GLN A 57 5.72 -3.34 -7.98
CA GLN A 57 5.10 -2.29 -7.16
C GLN A 57 3.81 -1.78 -7.81
N VAL A 58 3.85 -1.48 -9.10
CA VAL A 58 2.67 -1.06 -9.84
C VAL A 58 1.56 -2.11 -9.76
N GLN A 59 1.92 -3.38 -9.98
CA GLN A 59 0.95 -4.47 -9.94
C GLN A 59 0.33 -4.61 -8.55
N CYS A 60 1.13 -4.51 -7.51
CA CYS A 60 0.64 -4.57 -6.14
C CYS A 60 -0.30 -3.39 -5.85
N LEU A 61 0.12 -2.18 -6.17
CA LEU A 61 -0.71 -0.99 -5.95
C LEU A 61 -2.02 -1.07 -6.73
N SER A 62 -1.95 -1.50 -7.99
CA SER A 62 -3.14 -1.55 -8.83
C SER A 62 -4.14 -2.60 -8.38
N ASN A 63 -3.71 -3.63 -7.67
CA ASN A 63 -4.61 -4.65 -7.14
C ASN A 63 -5.56 -4.10 -6.09
N ALA A 64 -5.24 -2.97 -5.49
CA ALA A 64 -6.12 -2.34 -4.52
C ALA A 64 -7.41 -1.82 -5.16
N TRP A 65 -7.41 -1.64 -6.47
CA TRP A 65 -8.56 -1.07 -7.16
C TRP A 65 -9.67 -2.06 -7.46
N GLY A 66 -9.36 -3.36 -7.47
CA GLY A 66 -10.37 -4.37 -7.76
C GLY A 66 -10.90 -4.29 -9.18
N GLY A 67 -12.09 -4.82 -9.38
CA GLY A 67 -12.83 -4.70 -10.62
C GLY A 67 -12.26 -5.46 -11.78
N GLN A 68 -12.43 -4.90 -12.95
CA GLN A 68 -11.94 -5.45 -14.21
C GLN A 68 -10.84 -4.57 -14.76
N PRO A 69 -9.76 -5.11 -15.26
CA PRO A 69 -9.38 -6.53 -15.28
C PRO A 69 -9.16 -7.09 -13.88
N PRO A 70 -9.12 -8.41 -13.77
CA PRO A 70 -8.98 -9.03 -12.45
C PRO A 70 -7.63 -8.77 -11.81
N ARG A 71 -7.45 -9.31 -10.62
CA ARG A 71 -6.24 -9.14 -9.83
C ARG A 71 -5.02 -9.61 -10.61
N LEU A 72 -3.94 -8.85 -10.50
CA LEU A 72 -2.68 -9.15 -11.17
C LEU A 72 -1.75 -9.94 -10.24
N ALA A 73 -0.93 -10.78 -10.84
CA ALA A 73 0.23 -11.31 -10.12
C ALA A 73 1.29 -10.21 -10.07
N ALA A 74 1.91 -10.03 -8.91
CA ALA A 74 2.99 -9.05 -8.77
C ALA A 74 4.31 -9.73 -9.20
N ASP A 75 4.36 -10.16 -10.46
CA ASP A 75 5.47 -10.95 -11.00
C ASP A 75 6.57 -10.11 -11.62
N GLY A 76 6.41 -8.80 -11.67
CA GLY A 76 7.43 -7.90 -12.20
C GLY A 76 7.51 -7.90 -13.72
N VAL A 77 6.50 -8.42 -14.42
CA VAL A 77 6.45 -8.42 -15.88
C VAL A 77 5.24 -7.60 -16.34
N TYR A 78 5.50 -6.52 -17.02
CA TYR A 78 4.44 -5.63 -17.51
C TYR A 78 3.91 -6.19 -18.82
N GLY A 79 2.90 -7.02 -18.71
CA GLY A 79 2.27 -7.62 -19.86
C GLY A 79 0.91 -7.00 -20.17
N THR A 80 0.13 -7.68 -20.99
CA THR A 80 -1.18 -7.19 -21.41
C THR A 80 -2.13 -6.98 -20.23
N ALA A 81 -2.14 -7.89 -19.27
CA ALA A 81 -3.04 -7.78 -18.13
C ALA A 81 -2.71 -6.54 -17.31
N THR A 82 -1.42 -6.28 -17.07
CA THR A 82 -0.99 -5.09 -16.35
C THR A 82 -1.38 -3.83 -17.12
N GLN A 83 -1.15 -3.82 -18.43
CA GLN A 83 -1.50 -2.67 -19.25
C GLN A 83 -2.99 -2.35 -19.18
N ARG A 84 -3.83 -3.36 -19.29
CA ARG A 84 -5.29 -3.17 -19.20
C ARG A 84 -5.71 -2.63 -17.85
N LYS A 85 -5.09 -3.13 -16.79
CA LYS A 85 -5.41 -2.66 -15.45
C LYS A 85 -5.08 -1.18 -15.30
N ILE A 86 -3.91 -0.79 -15.80
CA ILE A 86 -3.46 0.60 -15.73
C ILE A 86 -4.37 1.49 -16.57
N GLU A 87 -4.74 1.06 -17.77
CA GLU A 87 -5.66 1.82 -18.61
C GLU A 87 -6.99 2.06 -17.91
N TRP A 88 -7.50 1.03 -17.24
CA TRP A 88 -8.74 1.16 -16.48
C TRP A 88 -8.59 2.17 -15.34
N ILE A 89 -7.51 2.09 -14.59
CA ILE A 89 -7.25 3.01 -13.48
C ILE A 89 -7.11 4.44 -14.00
N GLN A 90 -6.39 4.61 -15.10
CA GLN A 90 -6.23 5.93 -15.73
C GLN A 90 -7.56 6.50 -16.14
N THR A 91 -8.39 5.71 -16.82
CA THR A 91 -9.71 6.14 -17.27
C THR A 91 -10.57 6.59 -16.10
N CYS A 92 -10.58 5.79 -15.02
CA CYS A 92 -11.36 6.10 -13.84
C CYS A 92 -10.96 7.44 -13.21
N HIS A 93 -9.69 7.79 -13.31
CA HIS A 93 -9.17 9.03 -12.72
C HIS A 93 -9.10 10.19 -13.70
N GLY A 94 -9.69 10.04 -14.89
CA GLY A 94 -9.68 11.11 -15.87
C GLY A 94 -8.34 11.34 -16.54
N LEU A 95 -7.43 10.38 -16.46
CA LEU A 95 -6.15 10.45 -17.16
C LEU A 95 -6.28 9.80 -18.52
N PRO A 96 -5.44 10.20 -19.48
CA PRO A 96 -5.39 9.47 -20.75
C PRO A 96 -5.07 8.01 -20.50
N ALA A 97 -5.82 7.12 -21.13
CA ALA A 97 -5.63 5.67 -20.96
C ALA A 97 -4.49 5.20 -21.84
N SER A 98 -3.30 5.67 -21.54
CA SER A 98 -2.11 5.34 -22.33
C SER A 98 -1.56 3.96 -22.03
N GLY A 99 -1.87 3.40 -20.86
CA GLY A 99 -1.27 2.16 -20.41
C GLY A 99 0.18 2.32 -19.98
N VAL A 100 0.67 3.56 -19.91
CA VAL A 100 2.05 3.85 -19.47
C VAL A 100 1.97 4.53 -18.12
N VAL A 101 2.75 4.03 -17.19
CA VAL A 101 2.80 4.60 -15.82
C VAL A 101 3.84 5.70 -15.81
N GLU A 102 3.37 6.92 -15.62
CA GLU A 102 4.22 8.10 -15.47
C GLU A 102 3.83 8.81 -14.18
N GLY A 103 4.40 9.97 -13.93
CA GLY A 103 4.20 10.68 -12.66
C GLY A 103 2.75 10.76 -12.20
N ARG A 104 1.83 11.13 -13.09
CA ARG A 104 0.42 11.25 -12.72
C ARG A 104 -0.18 9.90 -12.34
N THR A 105 0.17 8.87 -13.08
CA THR A 105 -0.33 7.53 -12.80
C THR A 105 0.24 7.01 -11.49
N TRP A 106 1.53 7.24 -11.23
CA TRP A 106 2.11 6.90 -9.95
C TRP A 106 1.38 7.61 -8.80
N HIS A 107 1.08 8.89 -8.99
CA HIS A 107 0.36 9.65 -7.97
C HIS A 107 -0.99 9.01 -7.66
N VAL A 108 -1.74 8.66 -8.69
CA VAL A 108 -3.04 8.00 -8.53
C VAL A 108 -2.90 6.66 -7.83
N LEU A 109 -1.89 5.88 -8.20
CA LEU A 109 -1.68 4.56 -7.60
C LEU A 109 -1.44 4.66 -6.10
N TYR A 110 -0.74 5.69 -5.66
CA TYR A 110 -0.48 5.90 -4.24
C TYR A 110 -1.59 6.66 -3.51
N HIS A 111 -2.47 7.33 -4.24
CA HIS A 111 -3.52 8.16 -3.66
C HIS A 111 -4.85 7.86 -4.35
N PRO A 112 -5.40 6.68 -4.08
CA PRO A 112 -6.61 6.25 -4.78
C PRO A 112 -7.83 7.09 -4.44
N ALA A 113 -8.62 7.37 -5.46
CA ALA A 113 -9.93 7.99 -5.29
C ALA A 113 -10.93 6.90 -4.96
N LEU A 114 -11.69 7.10 -3.89
CA LEU A 114 -12.58 6.05 -3.38
C LEU A 114 -13.66 5.66 -4.37
N ASP A 115 -14.11 6.60 -5.19
CA ASP A 115 -15.17 6.34 -6.16
C ASP A 115 -14.69 5.54 -7.38
N CYS A 116 -13.40 5.31 -7.48
CA CYS A 116 -12.85 4.47 -8.54
C CYS A 116 -12.69 3.01 -8.13
N TYR A 117 -13.04 2.69 -6.89
CA TYR A 117 -12.87 1.33 -6.40
C TYR A 117 -14.04 0.44 -6.84
N VAL A 118 -13.72 -0.68 -7.45
CA VAL A 118 -14.71 -1.71 -7.81
C VAL A 118 -14.27 -3.00 -7.14
N PRO A 119 -15.06 -3.55 -6.24
CA PRO A 119 -14.66 -4.78 -5.54
C PRO A 119 -14.44 -5.93 -6.50
N TYR A 120 -13.50 -6.78 -6.18
CA TYR A 120 -13.37 -8.03 -6.90
C TYR A 120 -14.60 -8.89 -6.63
N PRO A 121 -15.04 -9.67 -7.60
CA PRO A 121 -16.14 -10.57 -7.36
C PRO A 121 -15.72 -11.62 -6.33
N SER A 122 -16.65 -12.02 -5.48
CA SER A 122 -16.39 -13.01 -4.43
C SER A 122 -16.55 -14.43 -4.96
#